data_bcaad1d29632e98c5814284d097ebf9c
#
_entry.id   bcaad1d29632e98c5814284d097ebf9c
#
_cell.length_a   1.000
_cell.length_b   1.000
_cell.length_c   1.000
_cell.angle_alpha   90.00
_cell.angle_beta   90.00
_cell.angle_gamma   90.00
#
_symmetry.space_group_name_H-M   'P 1'
#
loop_
_entity.id
_entity.type
_entity.pdbx_description
1 polymer ?
#
loop_
_entity_poly.entity_id
_entity_poly.type
_entity_poly.pdbx_seq_one_letter_code
_entity_poly.pdbx_strand_id
1 'polypeptide(L)'
;MTAASASTAVIGSIELTSVSPFPAPVAKSSSSGFFDTQPRRLGSNQHDGANTGSDDNGLESIAAHTAPVEVVESWRYPRSNVFKTGATFWSMMTSGANDAAYGALIPYLEKYYDLSYIVVSLIFLSPFVGYILAAAINNILHRRIGQRGIGITCGICHIIAYIIISLHPPYPVLVLAYAVAGFGNGISDAAWNAWVGNLDRANETLGFLHAIITKANLPWHNFYYVMIGLAVVELITCTWAFWSNGGEVYRRTMEASNENHEGMKQALFQMPYARVTWLCAAFLLAYVGVEVSLGGWVVQFMIRVRNAEAFPAGMTSVGFWLGLTLGRAILGFVTPLLGVKVAVALYLPATMALELVFWLVPQFYVSAVAVAFQGFFIGPLFPAVVIATTKMLPKHLHVSTIGFAAAFGGSGAAVLPFAVGAIAQAKGVQVLQPIILALLATLLALWLCLPRIGKKRD
;
A
#
# COMPACT_ATOMS: atom_id res chain seq x y z
N MET A 1 34.57 54.04 -8.14
CA MET A 1 35.39 54.11 -9.37
C MET A 1 35.56 52.66 -9.84
N THR A 2 34.92 52.44 -10.93
CA THR A 2 35.27 51.70 -12.17
C THR A 2 35.41 50.18 -12.02
N ALA A 3 34.83 49.34 -12.82
CA ALA A 3 34.02 49.40 -14.01
C ALA A 3 33.61 47.95 -14.32
N ALA A 4 32.51 47.83 -14.96
CA ALA A 4 31.91 46.65 -15.56
C ALA A 4 32.78 46.00 -16.64
N SER A 5 32.64 44.66 -16.81
CA SER A 5 32.81 44.05 -18.12
C SER A 5 31.86 42.86 -18.23
N ALA A 6 31.00 42.98 -19.21
CA ALA A 6 30.06 41.96 -19.67
C ALA A 6 30.80 40.86 -20.46
N SER A 7 30.37 39.65 -20.35
CA SER A 7 30.62 38.61 -21.36
C SER A 7 29.32 37.89 -21.68
N THR A 8 28.79 38.22 -22.84
CA THR A 8 27.70 37.59 -23.53
C THR A 8 28.22 36.29 -24.18
N ALA A 9 27.68 35.15 -23.83
CA ALA A 9 27.95 33.90 -24.53
C ALA A 9 26.64 33.24 -24.95
N VAL A 10 26.33 33.39 -26.17
CA VAL A 10 25.74 32.48 -27.17
C VAL A 10 24.89 31.31 -26.60
N ILE A 11 23.59 31.50 -26.68
CA ILE A 11 22.62 30.45 -26.64
C ILE A 11 22.55 29.80 -28.02
N GLY A 12 23.13 28.60 -28.15
CA GLY A 12 22.94 27.74 -29.32
C GLY A 12 21.54 27.13 -29.29
N SER A 13 20.74 27.44 -30.29
CA SER A 13 19.47 26.83 -30.60
C SER A 13 19.65 25.34 -30.88
N ILE A 14 19.16 24.49 -30.01
CA ILE A 14 19.02 23.05 -30.30
C ILE A 14 17.69 22.87 -31.02
N GLU A 15 17.75 22.55 -32.30
CA GLU A 15 16.61 22.09 -33.09
C GLU A 15 16.08 20.78 -32.50
N LEU A 16 14.82 20.79 -32.06
CA LEU A 16 14.05 19.61 -31.73
C LEU A 16 13.70 18.85 -33.01
N THR A 17 14.54 17.89 -33.38
CA THR A 17 14.17 16.89 -34.39
C THR A 17 12.97 16.08 -33.83
N SER A 18 11.89 16.14 -34.59
CA SER A 18 10.65 15.42 -34.38
C SER A 18 10.89 13.93 -34.29
N VAL A 19 10.73 13.35 -33.09
CA VAL A 19 10.64 11.90 -32.89
C VAL A 19 9.25 11.48 -33.32
N SER A 20 9.20 10.68 -34.36
CA SER A 20 8.05 9.99 -34.93
C SER A 20 7.28 9.21 -33.85
N PRO A 21 5.93 9.17 -33.85
CA PRO A 21 5.15 8.43 -32.87
C PRO A 21 5.29 6.92 -33.09
N PHE A 22 5.33 6.17 -31.97
CA PHE A 22 5.35 4.72 -31.94
C PHE A 22 4.29 4.09 -32.84
N PRO A 23 4.61 2.99 -33.54
CA PRO A 23 3.65 2.31 -34.39
C PRO A 23 2.51 1.71 -33.54
N ALA A 24 1.29 1.88 -34.05
CA ALA A 24 0.08 1.30 -33.49
C ALA A 24 0.17 -0.24 -33.42
N PRO A 25 -0.46 -0.90 -32.44
CA PRO A 25 -0.47 -2.34 -32.37
C PRO A 25 -1.19 -2.93 -33.58
N VAL A 26 -0.49 -3.81 -34.28
CA VAL A 26 -1.01 -4.58 -35.42
C VAL A 26 -2.15 -5.46 -34.93
N ALA A 27 -3.34 -5.23 -35.43
CA ALA A 27 -4.48 -6.11 -35.27
C ALA A 27 -4.18 -7.45 -35.93
N LYS A 28 -4.14 -8.53 -35.17
CA LYS A 28 -4.08 -9.88 -35.72
C LYS A 28 -5.41 -10.16 -36.43
N SER A 29 -5.40 -10.14 -37.76
CA SER A 29 -6.49 -10.67 -38.57
C SER A 29 -6.55 -12.18 -38.39
N SER A 30 -7.64 -12.67 -37.83
CA SER A 30 -7.99 -14.10 -37.88
C SER A 30 -8.43 -14.42 -39.30
N SER A 31 -7.59 -15.14 -40.04
CA SER A 31 -7.98 -15.75 -41.31
C SER A 31 -8.92 -16.92 -41.02
N SER A 32 -10.20 -16.70 -41.28
CA SER A 32 -11.19 -17.77 -41.40
C SER A 32 -10.94 -18.53 -42.71
N GLY A 33 -10.39 -19.72 -42.61
CA GLY A 33 -10.35 -20.66 -43.73
C GLY A 33 -11.74 -21.13 -44.07
N PHE A 34 -12.17 -20.79 -45.26
CA PHE A 34 -13.38 -21.25 -45.92
C PHE A 34 -13.09 -22.68 -46.45
N PHE A 35 -13.70 -23.70 -45.87
CA PHE A 35 -13.79 -25.02 -46.49
C PHE A 35 -15.20 -25.18 -47.03
N ASP A 36 -15.28 -25.08 -48.37
CA ASP A 36 -16.41 -25.43 -49.19
C ASP A 36 -16.46 -26.97 -49.31
N THR A 37 -17.53 -27.60 -48.89
CA THR A 37 -17.87 -28.98 -49.27
C THR A 37 -19.32 -29.10 -49.56
N GLN A 38 -19.61 -29.23 -50.87
CA GLN A 38 -20.91 -29.51 -51.44
C GLN A 38 -21.50 -30.84 -50.89
N PRO A 39 -22.84 -30.96 -50.84
CA PRO A 39 -23.50 -32.17 -50.41
C PRO A 39 -23.61 -33.19 -51.53
N ARG A 40 -23.09 -34.39 -51.31
CA ARG A 40 -23.30 -35.56 -52.15
C ARG A 40 -24.68 -36.16 -51.84
N ARG A 41 -25.59 -36.13 -52.84
CA ARG A 41 -26.82 -36.97 -52.90
C ARG A 41 -26.44 -38.41 -53.14
N LEU A 42 -27.07 -39.31 -52.37
CA LEU A 42 -27.41 -40.70 -52.80
C LEU A 42 -28.33 -41.31 -51.71
N GLY A 43 -29.56 -41.60 -52.11
CA GLY A 43 -30.06 -42.97 -52.26
C GLY A 43 -31.19 -43.25 -51.29
N SER A 44 -32.39 -43.26 -51.85
CA SER A 44 -33.62 -43.79 -51.30
C SER A 44 -33.50 -45.17 -50.65
N ASN A 45 -34.19 -45.34 -49.48
CA ASN A 45 -35.10 -46.51 -49.36
C ASN A 45 -36.13 -46.28 -48.25
N GLN A 46 -37.37 -46.54 -48.65
CA GLN A 46 -38.58 -46.61 -47.86
C GLN A 46 -38.47 -47.67 -46.76
N HIS A 47 -39.04 -47.41 -45.59
CA HIS A 47 -40.06 -48.26 -45.01
C HIS A 47 -40.84 -47.57 -43.88
N ASP A 48 -42.11 -47.82 -43.87
CA ASP A 48 -43.21 -47.35 -43.07
C ASP A 48 -43.02 -47.52 -41.54
N GLY A 49 -43.67 -46.62 -40.78
CA GLY A 49 -43.97 -46.88 -39.38
C GLY A 49 -44.44 -45.64 -38.67
N ALA A 50 -45.75 -45.41 -38.62
CA ALA A 50 -46.41 -44.38 -37.85
C ALA A 50 -46.07 -44.47 -36.37
N ASN A 51 -45.73 -43.35 -35.72
CA ASN A 51 -46.38 -43.02 -34.44
C ASN A 51 -46.24 -41.55 -34.10
N THR A 52 -47.37 -41.00 -33.72
CA THR A 52 -47.63 -39.66 -33.22
C THR A 52 -47.01 -39.47 -31.84
N GLY A 53 -46.22 -38.42 -31.68
CA GLY A 53 -45.72 -37.95 -30.39
C GLY A 53 -45.18 -36.54 -30.52
N SER A 54 -45.95 -35.57 -30.10
CA SER A 54 -45.60 -34.18 -29.95
C SER A 54 -44.43 -34.02 -28.96
N ASP A 55 -43.25 -33.61 -29.42
CA ASP A 55 -42.16 -33.12 -28.56
C ASP A 55 -41.82 -31.68 -28.94
N ASP A 56 -42.53 -30.80 -28.27
CA ASP A 56 -42.33 -29.34 -28.23
C ASP A 56 -41.35 -28.99 -27.07
N ASN A 57 -40.16 -29.60 -27.04
CA ASN A 57 -39.16 -29.39 -25.99
C ASN A 57 -37.72 -29.21 -26.52
N GLY A 58 -37.56 -28.78 -27.78
CA GLY A 58 -36.23 -28.62 -28.39
C GLY A 58 -35.67 -27.20 -28.42
N LEU A 59 -36.39 -26.16 -27.97
CA LEU A 59 -35.95 -24.77 -28.10
C LEU A 59 -35.62 -24.07 -26.78
N GLU A 60 -35.88 -24.69 -25.63
CA GLU A 60 -35.54 -24.08 -24.31
C GLU A 60 -34.14 -24.45 -23.76
N SER A 61 -33.43 -25.39 -24.36
CA SER A 61 -32.13 -25.84 -23.79
C SER A 61 -30.88 -25.11 -24.32
N ILE A 62 -31.01 -24.17 -25.26
CA ILE A 62 -29.86 -23.40 -25.79
C ILE A 62 -29.75 -22.00 -25.13
N ALA A 63 -30.75 -21.57 -24.35
CA ALA A 63 -30.71 -20.28 -23.66
C ALA A 63 -30.07 -20.27 -22.26
N ALA A 64 -29.63 -21.41 -21.76
CA ALA A 64 -29.15 -21.54 -20.41
C ALA A 64 -27.66 -21.95 -20.38
N HIS A 65 -26.73 -21.09 -20.73
CA HIS A 65 -25.32 -21.13 -20.25
C HIS A 65 -24.44 -20.05 -20.89
N THR A 66 -24.95 -18.84 -21.05
CA THR A 66 -24.03 -17.68 -21.05
C THR A 66 -24.09 -17.03 -19.67
N ALA A 67 -23.29 -17.59 -18.75
CA ALA A 67 -22.95 -16.84 -17.55
C ALA A 67 -22.42 -15.48 -18.01
N PRO A 68 -22.90 -14.35 -17.47
CA PRO A 68 -22.38 -13.06 -17.85
C PRO A 68 -20.85 -13.08 -17.60
N VAL A 69 -20.08 -12.85 -18.65
CA VAL A 69 -18.63 -12.64 -18.54
C VAL A 69 -18.46 -11.46 -17.62
N GLU A 70 -17.99 -11.72 -16.41
CA GLU A 70 -17.72 -10.70 -15.40
C GLU A 70 -16.59 -9.82 -15.98
N VAL A 71 -16.97 -8.69 -16.57
CA VAL A 71 -16.02 -7.72 -17.13
C VAL A 71 -15.30 -7.09 -15.95
N VAL A 72 -14.06 -7.52 -15.69
CA VAL A 72 -13.20 -6.92 -14.67
C VAL A 72 -13.03 -5.44 -15.01
N GLU A 73 -13.52 -4.56 -14.12
CA GLU A 73 -13.44 -3.12 -14.31
C GLU A 73 -11.97 -2.69 -14.33
N SER A 74 -11.61 -1.83 -15.31
CA SER A 74 -10.30 -1.19 -15.37
C SER A 74 -10.33 0.15 -14.65
N TRP A 75 -9.17 0.63 -14.15
CA TRP A 75 -9.06 1.96 -13.57
C TRP A 75 -9.38 3.10 -14.58
N ARG A 76 -9.30 2.81 -15.89
CA ARG A 76 -9.64 3.75 -16.97
C ARG A 76 -11.09 3.65 -17.46
N TYR A 77 -11.74 2.52 -17.21
CA TYR A 77 -13.08 2.27 -17.74
C TYR A 77 -13.95 1.52 -16.69
N PRO A 78 -15.16 2.02 -16.40
CA PRO A 78 -15.77 3.26 -16.89
C PRO A 78 -15.01 4.54 -16.45
N ARG A 79 -15.22 5.69 -17.11
CA ARG A 79 -14.51 6.94 -16.80
C ARG A 79 -14.64 7.40 -15.34
N SER A 80 -15.73 7.03 -14.66
CA SER A 80 -15.90 7.27 -13.22
C SER A 80 -14.80 6.64 -12.38
N ASN A 81 -14.17 5.53 -12.81
CA ASN A 81 -13.10 4.88 -12.08
C ASN A 81 -11.81 5.69 -12.05
N VAL A 82 -11.55 6.55 -13.03
CA VAL A 82 -10.42 7.49 -13.00
C VAL A 82 -10.56 8.46 -11.82
N PHE A 83 -11.77 9.01 -11.61
CA PHE A 83 -12.04 9.92 -10.49
C PHE A 83 -11.99 9.20 -9.15
N LYS A 84 -12.54 7.97 -9.07
CA LYS A 84 -12.47 7.13 -7.87
C LYS A 84 -11.02 6.80 -7.53
N THR A 85 -10.20 6.42 -8.52
CA THR A 85 -8.77 6.16 -8.34
C THR A 85 -8.04 7.42 -7.86
N GLY A 86 -8.33 8.58 -8.46
CA GLY A 86 -7.76 9.85 -8.01
C GLY A 86 -8.14 10.19 -6.57
N ALA A 87 -9.39 9.99 -6.17
CA ALA A 87 -9.87 10.22 -4.82
C ALA A 87 -9.23 9.27 -3.80
N THR A 88 -9.09 7.97 -4.14
CA THR A 88 -8.41 7.01 -3.27
C THR A 88 -6.93 7.35 -3.10
N PHE A 89 -6.26 7.81 -4.17
CA PHE A 89 -4.87 8.28 -4.08
C PHE A 89 -4.72 9.48 -3.17
N TRP A 90 -5.64 10.44 -3.26
CA TRP A 90 -5.64 11.60 -2.39
C TRP A 90 -5.83 11.22 -0.93
N SER A 91 -6.79 10.34 -0.63
CA SER A 91 -7.05 9.84 0.72
C SER A 91 -5.82 9.13 1.31
N MET A 92 -5.22 8.21 0.56
CA MET A 92 -4.01 7.51 0.98
C MET A 92 -2.80 8.46 1.15
N MET A 93 -2.70 9.50 0.32
CA MET A 93 -1.66 10.53 0.46
C MET A 93 -1.85 11.30 1.78
N THR A 94 -3.08 11.66 2.13
CA THR A 94 -3.41 12.35 3.39
C THR A 94 -3.05 11.48 4.60
N SER A 95 -3.44 10.21 4.59
CA SER A 95 -3.08 9.22 5.62
C SER A 95 -1.57 9.04 5.75
N GLY A 96 -0.88 8.83 4.61
CA GLY A 96 0.56 8.65 4.58
C GLY A 96 1.36 9.87 5.05
N ALA A 97 0.88 11.09 4.75
CA ALA A 97 1.50 12.33 5.22
C ALA A 97 1.41 12.45 6.75
N ASN A 98 0.29 12.06 7.35
CA ASN A 98 0.13 12.02 8.80
C ASN A 98 1.06 10.98 9.44
N ASP A 99 1.11 9.77 8.91
CA ASP A 99 1.90 8.68 9.48
C ASP A 99 3.42 8.95 9.34
N ALA A 100 3.87 9.55 8.24
CA ALA A 100 5.24 9.96 8.05
C ALA A 100 5.68 11.11 8.97
N ALA A 101 4.74 11.93 9.43
CA ALA A 101 5.03 13.06 10.30
C ALA A 101 5.46 12.66 11.72
N TYR A 102 5.02 11.50 12.22
CA TYR A 102 5.29 11.09 13.61
C TYR A 102 6.77 11.15 13.95
N GLY A 103 7.63 10.59 13.10
CA GLY A 103 9.07 10.58 13.35
C GLY A 103 9.69 11.97 13.39
N ALA A 104 9.29 12.85 12.49
CA ALA A 104 9.76 14.23 12.45
C ALA A 104 9.26 15.05 13.64
N LEU A 105 8.10 14.71 14.21
CA LEU A 105 7.49 15.41 15.33
C LEU A 105 8.04 15.02 16.71
N ILE A 106 8.60 13.81 16.87
CA ILE A 106 9.12 13.32 18.16
C ILE A 106 9.99 14.32 18.89
N PRO A 107 11.07 14.93 18.29
CA PRO A 107 11.92 15.86 19.00
C PRO A 107 11.18 17.13 19.47
N TYR A 108 10.20 17.58 18.70
CA TYR A 108 9.42 18.76 19.01
C TYR A 108 8.40 18.50 20.11
N LEU A 109 7.72 17.34 20.09
CA LEU A 109 6.76 16.91 21.11
C LEU A 109 7.46 16.61 22.44
N GLU A 110 8.62 15.91 22.40
CA GLU A 110 9.46 15.65 23.56
C GLU A 110 9.81 16.96 24.27
N LYS A 111 10.30 17.96 23.52
CA LYS A 111 10.68 19.26 24.06
C LYS A 111 9.48 20.11 24.52
N TYR A 112 8.40 20.12 23.76
CA TYR A 112 7.24 20.99 24.02
C TYR A 112 6.46 20.55 25.26
N TYR A 113 6.28 19.23 25.45
CA TYR A 113 5.53 18.65 26.57
C TYR A 113 6.41 18.11 27.68
N ASP A 114 7.75 18.23 27.57
CA ASP A 114 8.74 17.67 28.52
C ASP A 114 8.53 16.17 28.78
N LEU A 115 8.51 15.36 27.71
CA LEU A 115 8.12 13.96 27.73
C LEU A 115 9.35 13.03 27.74
N SER A 116 9.19 11.88 28.40
CA SER A 116 10.10 10.75 28.24
C SER A 116 9.88 10.04 26.90
N TYR A 117 10.88 9.25 26.44
CA TYR A 117 10.78 8.49 25.19
C TYR A 117 9.63 7.48 25.20
N ILE A 118 9.34 6.85 26.33
CA ILE A 118 8.21 5.95 26.48
C ILE A 118 6.89 6.70 26.22
N VAL A 119 6.73 7.87 26.86
CA VAL A 119 5.49 8.64 26.75
C VAL A 119 5.32 9.20 25.35
N VAL A 120 6.39 9.81 24.77
CA VAL A 120 6.27 10.35 23.40
C VAL A 120 6.01 9.26 22.36
N SER A 121 6.49 8.04 22.55
CA SER A 121 6.26 6.93 21.61
C SER A 121 4.82 6.40 21.62
N LEU A 122 3.94 6.86 22.54
CA LEU A 122 2.50 6.59 22.48
C LEU A 122 1.85 7.11 21.19
N ILE A 123 2.48 8.08 20.50
CA ILE A 123 2.01 8.54 19.18
C ILE A 123 2.00 7.43 18.12
N PHE A 124 2.81 6.37 18.25
CA PHE A 124 2.77 5.20 17.39
C PHE A 124 1.69 4.21 17.81
N LEU A 125 1.47 4.08 19.12
CA LEU A 125 0.52 3.11 19.68
C LEU A 125 -0.94 3.60 19.57
N SER A 126 -1.16 4.90 19.71
CA SER A 126 -2.53 5.46 19.72
C SER A 126 -3.27 5.29 18.37
N PRO A 127 -2.68 5.54 17.19
CA PRO A 127 -3.35 5.26 15.92
C PRO A 127 -3.72 3.79 15.76
N PHE A 128 -2.91 2.87 16.30
CA PHE A 128 -3.17 1.44 16.25
C PHE A 128 -4.45 1.05 16.99
N VAL A 129 -4.76 1.69 18.10
CA VAL A 129 -6.06 1.52 18.77
C VAL A 129 -7.20 1.89 17.82
N GLY A 130 -7.05 2.99 17.08
CA GLY A 130 -7.98 3.40 16.03
C GLY A 130 -8.11 2.36 14.91
N TYR A 131 -6.99 1.83 14.41
CA TYR A 131 -6.97 0.75 13.40
C TYR A 131 -7.67 -0.53 13.89
N ILE A 132 -7.46 -0.95 15.15
CA ILE A 132 -8.16 -2.12 15.73
C ILE A 132 -9.66 -1.88 15.74
N LEU A 133 -10.10 -0.70 16.21
CA LEU A 133 -11.52 -0.36 16.24
C LEU A 133 -12.11 -0.32 14.83
N ALA A 134 -11.40 0.27 13.87
CA ALA A 134 -11.78 0.28 12.47
C ALA A 134 -11.94 -1.14 11.93
N ALA A 135 -10.97 -2.03 12.15
CA ALA A 135 -11.02 -3.41 11.71
C ALA A 135 -12.22 -4.17 12.28
N ALA A 136 -12.54 -3.95 13.57
CA ALA A 136 -13.66 -4.62 14.25
C ALA A 136 -15.02 -4.24 13.66
N ILE A 137 -15.21 -2.97 13.23
CA ILE A 137 -16.51 -2.49 12.76
C ILE A 137 -16.59 -2.27 11.24
N ASN A 138 -15.48 -2.42 10.51
CA ASN A 138 -15.38 -2.10 9.09
C ASN A 138 -16.46 -2.79 8.24
N ASN A 139 -16.68 -4.09 8.45
CA ASN A 139 -17.71 -4.83 7.71
C ASN A 139 -19.14 -4.30 7.98
N ILE A 140 -19.44 -3.97 9.24
CA ILE A 140 -20.74 -3.40 9.63
C ILE A 140 -20.92 -2.04 8.97
N LEU A 141 -19.85 -1.22 8.98
CA LEU A 141 -19.86 0.12 8.42
C LEU A 141 -20.07 0.08 6.90
N HIS A 142 -19.31 -0.77 6.18
CA HIS A 142 -19.46 -0.95 4.73
C HIS A 142 -20.87 -1.41 4.34
N ARG A 143 -21.44 -2.38 5.08
CA ARG A 143 -22.82 -2.86 4.80
C ARG A 143 -23.88 -1.79 5.02
N ARG A 144 -23.68 -0.87 6.00
CA ARG A 144 -24.65 0.17 6.32
C ARG A 144 -24.53 1.39 5.42
N ILE A 145 -23.32 1.91 5.22
CA ILE A 145 -23.11 3.22 4.57
C ILE A 145 -22.36 3.14 3.24
N GLY A 146 -21.79 1.97 2.91
CA GLY A 146 -21.03 1.74 1.67
C GLY A 146 -19.75 2.55 1.57
N GLN A 147 -19.10 2.51 0.40
CA GLN A 147 -17.84 3.22 0.16
C GLN A 147 -17.99 4.75 0.27
N ARG A 148 -19.14 5.31 -0.15
CA ARG A 148 -19.44 6.73 0.05
C ARG A 148 -19.38 7.11 1.53
N GLY A 149 -20.06 6.35 2.37
CA GLY A 149 -20.10 6.62 3.80
C GLY A 149 -18.72 6.44 4.46
N ILE A 150 -17.91 5.49 4.00
CA ILE A 150 -16.52 5.33 4.45
C ILE A 150 -15.70 6.59 4.15
N GLY A 151 -15.76 7.10 2.90
CA GLY A 151 -15.04 8.33 2.53
C GLY A 151 -15.46 9.54 3.37
N ILE A 152 -16.78 9.68 3.66
CA ILE A 152 -17.29 10.74 4.54
C ILE A 152 -16.77 10.58 5.96
N THR A 153 -16.85 9.37 6.53
CA THR A 153 -16.41 9.10 7.91
C THR A 153 -14.92 9.33 8.07
N CYS A 154 -14.11 8.84 7.12
CA CYS A 154 -12.66 9.04 7.12
C CYS A 154 -12.30 10.54 7.11
N GLY A 155 -12.81 11.30 6.13
CA GLY A 155 -12.52 12.73 6.03
C GLY A 155 -12.96 13.53 7.27
N ILE A 156 -14.11 13.17 7.87
CA ILE A 156 -14.57 13.80 9.13
C ILE A 156 -13.63 13.45 10.29
N CYS A 157 -13.21 12.20 10.44
CA CYS A 157 -12.26 11.80 11.48
C CYS A 157 -10.94 12.54 11.36
N HIS A 158 -10.39 12.66 10.13
CA HIS A 158 -9.16 13.41 9.87
C HIS A 158 -9.30 14.88 10.20
N ILE A 159 -10.38 15.54 9.75
CA ILE A 159 -10.64 16.97 10.05
C ILE A 159 -10.71 17.19 11.56
N ILE A 160 -11.49 16.38 12.28
CA ILE A 160 -11.64 16.50 13.74
C ILE A 160 -10.28 16.31 14.43
N ALA A 161 -9.55 15.23 14.08
CA ALA A 161 -8.26 14.95 14.67
C ALA A 161 -7.26 16.09 14.43
N TYR A 162 -7.14 16.55 13.18
CA TYR A 162 -6.15 17.56 12.81
C TYR A 162 -6.49 18.95 13.38
N ILE A 163 -7.77 19.29 13.52
CA ILE A 163 -8.19 20.50 14.25
C ILE A 163 -7.75 20.41 15.72
N ILE A 164 -8.05 19.29 16.40
CA ILE A 164 -7.65 19.10 17.80
C ILE A 164 -6.13 19.21 17.95
N ILE A 165 -5.37 18.54 17.09
CA ILE A 165 -3.90 18.54 17.14
C ILE A 165 -3.33 19.95 16.87
N SER A 166 -3.93 20.70 15.92
CA SER A 166 -3.48 22.06 15.59
C SER A 166 -3.64 23.06 16.74
N LEU A 167 -4.57 22.79 17.66
CA LEU A 167 -4.78 23.58 18.87
C LEU A 167 -3.78 23.28 19.99
N HIS A 168 -2.79 22.41 19.74
CA HIS A 168 -1.75 21.97 20.69
C HIS A 168 -2.29 21.67 22.10
N PRO A 169 -3.26 20.75 22.22
CA PRO A 169 -3.92 20.43 23.47
C PRO A 169 -2.96 19.71 24.45
N PRO A 170 -3.35 19.50 25.71
CA PRO A 170 -2.59 18.64 26.62
C PRO A 170 -2.30 17.26 25.99
N TYR A 171 -1.11 16.69 26.27
CA TYR A 171 -0.62 15.50 25.60
C TYR A 171 -1.59 14.30 25.59
N PRO A 172 -2.35 13.97 26.65
CA PRO A 172 -3.35 12.89 26.60
C PRO A 172 -4.44 13.10 25.55
N VAL A 173 -4.87 14.35 25.34
CA VAL A 173 -5.86 14.71 24.32
C VAL A 173 -5.25 14.58 22.92
N LEU A 174 -3.98 14.96 22.77
CA LEU A 174 -3.21 14.75 21.55
C LEU A 174 -3.16 13.27 21.15
N VAL A 175 -2.85 12.37 22.11
CA VAL A 175 -2.84 10.91 21.92
C VAL A 175 -4.21 10.39 21.47
N LEU A 176 -5.30 10.88 22.08
CA LEU A 176 -6.66 10.51 21.66
C LEU A 176 -6.97 11.02 20.24
N ALA A 177 -6.52 12.21 19.88
CA ALA A 177 -6.72 12.73 18.53
C ALA A 177 -6.00 11.86 17.48
N TYR A 178 -4.79 11.37 17.76
CA TYR A 178 -4.10 10.40 16.90
C TYR A 178 -4.85 9.06 16.79
N ALA A 179 -5.52 8.62 17.84
CA ALA A 179 -6.36 7.41 17.75
C ALA A 179 -7.57 7.63 16.81
N VAL A 180 -8.16 8.84 16.83
CA VAL A 180 -9.25 9.20 15.89
C VAL A 180 -8.73 9.27 14.45
N ALA A 181 -7.55 9.84 14.21
CA ALA A 181 -6.91 9.82 12.90
C ALA A 181 -6.63 8.39 12.43
N GLY A 182 -6.08 7.54 13.32
CA GLY A 182 -5.84 6.13 13.05
C GLY A 182 -7.11 5.32 12.75
N PHE A 183 -8.24 5.69 13.36
CA PHE A 183 -9.53 5.10 13.01
C PHE A 183 -9.94 5.49 11.57
N GLY A 184 -9.81 6.77 11.19
CA GLY A 184 -10.01 7.24 9.83
C GLY A 184 -9.13 6.49 8.82
N ASN A 185 -7.82 6.40 9.10
CA ASN A 185 -6.87 5.64 8.28
C ASN A 185 -7.29 4.17 8.13
N GLY A 186 -7.64 3.50 9.24
CA GLY A 186 -7.97 2.07 9.23
C GLY A 186 -9.20 1.74 8.37
N ILE A 187 -10.26 2.57 8.41
CA ILE A 187 -11.45 2.34 7.57
C ILE A 187 -11.17 2.65 6.10
N SER A 188 -10.37 3.69 5.81
CA SER A 188 -10.02 4.07 4.44
C SER A 188 -9.04 3.09 3.81
N ASP A 189 -8.01 2.67 4.51
CA ASP A 189 -7.04 1.68 4.03
C ASP A 189 -7.73 0.37 3.62
N ALA A 190 -8.61 -0.15 4.47
CA ALA A 190 -9.36 -1.35 4.15
C ALA A 190 -10.25 -1.17 2.90
N ALA A 191 -10.95 -0.03 2.79
CA ALA A 191 -11.86 0.25 1.69
C ALA A 191 -11.13 0.47 0.36
N TRP A 192 -10.08 1.31 0.39
CA TRP A 192 -9.39 1.71 -0.84
C TRP A 192 -8.48 0.61 -1.36
N ASN A 193 -7.78 -0.12 -0.49
CA ASN A 193 -6.99 -1.28 -0.92
C ASN A 193 -7.88 -2.38 -1.50
N ALA A 194 -9.05 -2.65 -0.92
CA ALA A 194 -10.01 -3.60 -1.48
C ALA A 194 -10.55 -3.12 -2.84
N TRP A 195 -10.91 -1.84 -2.96
CA TRP A 195 -11.43 -1.30 -4.22
C TRP A 195 -10.38 -1.30 -5.33
N VAL A 196 -9.15 -0.82 -5.06
CA VAL A 196 -8.04 -0.83 -6.03
C VAL A 196 -7.61 -2.26 -6.36
N GLY A 197 -7.62 -3.17 -5.38
CA GLY A 197 -7.28 -4.59 -5.57
C GLY A 197 -8.20 -5.34 -6.51
N ASN A 198 -9.44 -4.88 -6.67
CA ASN A 198 -10.42 -5.46 -7.61
C ASN A 198 -10.31 -4.89 -9.04
N LEU A 199 -9.45 -3.88 -9.27
CA LEU A 199 -9.22 -3.34 -10.60
C LEU A 199 -8.24 -4.19 -11.41
N ASP A 200 -8.38 -4.16 -12.73
CA ASP A 200 -7.36 -4.67 -13.64
C ASP A 200 -6.04 -3.93 -13.43
N ARG A 201 -4.91 -4.68 -13.36
CA ARG A 201 -3.55 -4.15 -13.06
C ARG A 201 -3.41 -3.48 -11.68
N ALA A 202 -4.04 -4.05 -10.66
CA ALA A 202 -3.99 -3.56 -9.27
C ALA A 202 -2.56 -3.30 -8.75
N ASN A 203 -1.58 -4.12 -9.15
CA ASN A 203 -0.18 -4.02 -8.69
C ASN A 203 0.53 -2.74 -9.15
N GLU A 204 0.26 -2.26 -10.38
CA GLU A 204 0.84 -1.02 -10.90
C GLU A 204 0.24 0.21 -10.19
N THR A 205 -1.05 0.14 -9.88
CA THR A 205 -1.81 1.25 -9.28
C THR A 205 -1.46 1.44 -7.79
N LEU A 206 -1.28 0.36 -7.03
CA LEU A 206 -0.88 0.41 -5.61
C LEU A 206 0.54 0.97 -5.40
N GLY A 207 1.46 0.78 -6.38
CA GLY A 207 2.84 1.29 -6.30
C GLY A 207 2.94 2.83 -6.29
N PHE A 208 2.01 3.53 -6.95
CA PHE A 208 2.00 5.01 -7.00
C PHE A 208 1.37 5.68 -5.79
N LEU A 209 0.67 4.92 -4.94
CA LEU A 209 -0.16 5.46 -3.86
C LEU A 209 0.64 6.05 -2.68
N HIS A 210 1.91 5.71 -2.53
CA HIS A 210 2.68 5.95 -1.30
C HIS A 210 3.81 6.99 -1.42
N ALA A 211 3.70 7.97 -2.32
CA ALA A 211 4.78 8.95 -2.54
C ALA A 211 4.32 10.40 -2.42
N ILE A 212 4.98 11.19 -1.61
CA ILE A 212 5.11 12.65 -1.52
C ILE A 212 4.82 13.24 -0.12
N ILE A 213 5.71 14.01 0.49
CA ILE A 213 5.76 15.35 1.10
C ILE A 213 6.93 15.52 2.08
N THR A 214 7.68 16.63 2.00
CA THR A 214 8.13 17.47 3.15
C THR A 214 8.83 18.75 2.69
N LYS A 215 8.50 19.94 3.26
CA LYS A 215 9.43 21.03 3.66
C LYS A 215 8.72 22.29 4.17
N ALA A 216 8.88 22.70 5.45
CA ALA A 216 8.89 24.11 5.91
C ALA A 216 9.18 24.23 7.41
N ASN A 217 10.02 25.22 7.81
CA ASN A 217 10.38 25.56 9.19
C ASN A 217 9.27 26.32 9.88
N LEU A 218 8.24 25.62 10.35
CA LEU A 218 7.12 26.20 11.10
C LEU A 218 6.96 25.44 12.43
N PRO A 219 6.35 26.05 13.49
CA PRO A 219 5.99 25.32 14.69
C PRO A 219 5.28 24.02 14.32
N TRP A 220 5.57 22.93 15.02
CA TRP A 220 5.12 21.58 14.66
C TRP A 220 3.61 21.49 14.42
N HIS A 221 2.79 22.24 15.16
CA HIS A 221 1.33 22.25 15.00
C HIS A 221 0.86 22.92 13.71
N ASN A 222 1.66 23.82 13.11
CA ASN A 222 1.29 24.47 11.84
C ASN A 222 1.24 23.48 10.68
N PHE A 223 1.94 22.35 10.75
CA PHE A 223 1.80 21.24 9.82
C PHE A 223 0.33 20.79 9.74
N TYR A 224 -0.39 20.77 10.86
CA TYR A 224 -1.76 20.30 10.90
C TYR A 224 -2.77 21.26 10.26
N TYR A 225 -2.46 22.53 10.08
CA TYR A 225 -3.30 23.41 9.24
C TYR A 225 -3.28 22.97 7.77
N VAL A 226 -2.13 22.52 7.25
CA VAL A 226 -2.03 21.94 5.93
C VAL A 226 -2.80 20.62 5.88
N MET A 227 -2.67 19.78 6.91
CA MET A 227 -3.38 18.51 7.02
C MET A 227 -4.90 18.68 7.05
N ILE A 228 -5.41 19.72 7.71
CA ILE A 228 -6.84 20.08 7.68
C ILE A 228 -7.27 20.36 6.24
N GLY A 229 -6.50 21.16 5.49
CA GLY A 229 -6.78 21.44 4.08
C GLY A 229 -6.81 20.16 3.22
N LEU A 230 -5.84 19.27 3.41
CA LEU A 230 -5.80 17.98 2.72
C LEU A 230 -7.01 17.10 3.06
N ALA A 231 -7.42 17.06 4.34
CA ALA A 231 -8.58 16.28 4.81
C ALA A 231 -9.91 16.84 4.29
N VAL A 232 -10.03 18.16 4.14
CA VAL A 232 -11.22 18.79 3.53
C VAL A 232 -11.33 18.39 2.06
N VAL A 233 -10.23 18.42 1.31
CA VAL A 233 -10.20 17.97 -0.08
C VAL A 233 -10.50 16.47 -0.16
N GLU A 234 -9.98 15.66 0.74
CA GLU A 234 -10.28 14.23 0.88
C GLU A 234 -11.78 13.99 1.06
N LEU A 235 -12.41 14.68 2.02
CA LEU A 235 -13.84 14.57 2.29
C LEU A 235 -14.67 14.88 1.03
N ILE A 236 -14.34 15.97 0.33
CA ILE A 236 -15.06 16.39 -0.87
C ILE A 236 -14.87 15.39 -2.01
N THR A 237 -13.61 15.04 -2.30
CA THR A 237 -13.29 14.18 -3.45
C THR A 237 -13.79 12.76 -3.27
N CYS A 238 -13.63 12.15 -2.10
CA CYS A 238 -14.13 10.80 -1.81
C CYS A 238 -15.66 10.77 -1.79
N THR A 239 -16.32 11.77 -1.20
CA THR A 239 -17.78 11.86 -1.19
C THR A 239 -18.33 11.95 -2.61
N TRP A 240 -17.73 12.79 -3.45
CA TRP A 240 -18.17 12.99 -4.82
C TRP A 240 -17.87 11.76 -5.70
N ALA A 241 -16.67 11.21 -5.61
CA ALA A 241 -16.26 10.07 -6.43
C ALA A 241 -17.08 8.81 -6.15
N PHE A 242 -17.42 8.55 -4.88
CA PHE A 242 -18.18 7.37 -4.47
C PHE A 242 -19.67 7.66 -4.19
N TRP A 243 -20.21 8.77 -4.71
CA TRP A 243 -21.60 9.17 -4.46
C TRP A 243 -22.61 8.06 -4.72
N SER A 244 -22.44 7.31 -5.82
CA SER A 244 -23.31 6.19 -6.22
C SER A 244 -23.07 4.90 -5.44
N ASN A 245 -21.93 4.78 -4.70
CA ASN A 245 -21.53 3.56 -4.02
C ASN A 245 -21.99 3.53 -2.55
N GLY A 246 -23.31 3.59 -2.33
CA GLY A 246 -23.95 3.47 -1.01
C GLY A 246 -23.98 2.05 -0.48
N GLY A 247 -24.48 1.87 0.78
CA GLY A 247 -24.52 0.58 1.45
C GLY A 247 -25.38 -0.48 0.74
N GLU A 248 -26.41 -0.08 0.03
CA GLU A 248 -27.24 -1.00 -0.74
C GLU A 248 -26.48 -1.62 -1.92
N VAL A 249 -25.72 -0.80 -2.66
CA VAL A 249 -24.87 -1.26 -3.77
C VAL A 249 -23.83 -2.24 -3.25
N TYR A 250 -23.19 -1.91 -2.11
CA TYR A 250 -22.19 -2.79 -1.50
C TYR A 250 -22.79 -4.13 -1.09
N ARG A 251 -23.98 -4.17 -0.45
CA ARG A 251 -24.66 -5.43 -0.08
C ARG A 251 -24.95 -6.29 -1.29
N ARG A 252 -25.49 -5.74 -2.37
CA ARG A 252 -25.77 -6.47 -3.61
C ARG A 252 -24.51 -7.07 -4.24
N THR A 253 -23.40 -6.32 -4.23
CA THR A 253 -22.11 -6.80 -4.75
C THR A 253 -21.58 -7.96 -3.91
N MET A 254 -21.69 -7.87 -2.58
CA MET A 254 -21.22 -8.94 -1.67
C MET A 254 -22.09 -10.19 -1.71
N GLU A 255 -23.40 -10.05 -1.87
CA GLU A 255 -24.31 -11.18 -2.07
C GLU A 255 -24.02 -11.94 -3.38
N ALA A 256 -23.61 -11.22 -4.42
CA ALA A 256 -23.22 -11.81 -5.70
C ALA A 256 -21.85 -12.53 -5.63
N SER A 257 -20.93 -12.08 -4.78
CA SER A 257 -19.56 -12.65 -4.70
C SER A 257 -19.44 -13.89 -3.82
N ASN A 258 -20.46 -14.27 -3.08
CA ASN A 258 -20.52 -15.47 -2.22
C ASN A 258 -19.21 -15.74 -1.43
N GLU A 259 -18.65 -14.68 -0.81
CA GLU A 259 -17.41 -14.77 -0.05
C GLU A 259 -17.61 -15.60 1.22
N ASN A 260 -17.13 -16.81 1.19
CA ASN A 260 -17.21 -17.79 2.24
C ASN A 260 -16.34 -17.40 3.44
N HIS A 261 -16.95 -17.25 4.61
CA HIS A 261 -16.27 -17.21 5.92
C HIS A 261 -15.35 -18.43 6.17
N GLU A 262 -15.49 -19.50 5.40
CA GLU A 262 -14.65 -20.69 5.46
C GLU A 262 -13.21 -20.44 5.00
N GLY A 263 -12.99 -19.51 4.07
CA GLY A 263 -11.65 -19.20 3.55
C GLY A 263 -10.68 -18.70 4.62
N MET A 264 -11.14 -17.91 5.59
CA MET A 264 -10.28 -17.41 6.67
C MET A 264 -9.85 -18.55 7.62
N LYS A 265 -10.76 -19.42 8.03
CA LYS A 265 -10.42 -20.59 8.88
C LYS A 265 -9.46 -21.52 8.15
N GLN A 266 -9.69 -21.77 6.88
CA GLN A 266 -8.81 -22.58 6.05
C GLN A 266 -7.41 -21.97 5.94
N ALA A 267 -7.31 -20.66 5.68
CA ALA A 267 -6.04 -19.95 5.57
C ALA A 267 -5.23 -19.97 6.87
N LEU A 268 -5.89 -19.89 8.05
CA LEU A 268 -5.22 -19.78 9.34
C LEU A 268 -4.88 -21.11 10.02
N PHE A 269 -5.67 -22.16 9.75
CA PHE A 269 -5.58 -23.42 10.52
C PHE A 269 -5.33 -24.66 9.67
N GLN A 270 -5.56 -24.62 8.35
CA GLN A 270 -5.37 -25.81 7.51
C GLN A 270 -3.99 -25.81 6.87
N MET A 271 -3.20 -26.87 7.13
CA MET A 271 -1.92 -27.09 6.46
C MET A 271 -2.12 -27.56 5.01
N PRO A 272 -1.30 -27.15 4.03
CA PRO A 272 -0.07 -26.33 4.18
C PRO A 272 -0.30 -24.82 4.15
N TYR A 273 -1.54 -24.34 3.96
CA TYR A 273 -1.88 -22.92 3.76
C TYR A 273 -1.56 -22.06 4.98
N ALA A 274 -1.87 -22.59 6.18
CA ALA A 274 -1.59 -21.92 7.44
C ALA A 274 -0.11 -21.54 7.60
N ARG A 275 0.82 -22.42 7.19
CA ARG A 275 2.25 -22.13 7.25
C ARG A 275 2.63 -20.90 6.41
N VAL A 276 2.10 -20.80 5.18
CA VAL A 276 2.37 -19.65 4.29
C VAL A 276 1.77 -18.39 4.88
N THR A 277 0.51 -18.45 5.33
CA THR A 277 -0.22 -17.32 5.93
C THR A 277 0.53 -16.75 7.13
N TRP A 278 0.94 -17.59 8.09
CA TRP A 278 1.64 -17.14 9.29
C TRP A 278 3.06 -16.64 9.00
N LEU A 279 3.79 -17.24 8.05
CA LEU A 279 5.10 -16.73 7.64
C LEU A 279 4.98 -15.35 6.97
N CYS A 280 3.98 -15.16 6.10
CA CYS A 280 3.71 -13.86 5.47
C CYS A 280 3.28 -12.81 6.51
N ALA A 281 2.42 -13.18 7.47
CA ALA A 281 1.98 -12.29 8.53
C ALA A 281 3.15 -11.86 9.45
N ALA A 282 3.98 -12.82 9.88
CA ALA A 282 5.18 -12.53 10.68
C ALA A 282 6.20 -11.67 9.90
N PHE A 283 6.36 -11.94 8.61
CA PHE A 283 7.21 -11.13 7.74
C PHE A 283 6.70 -9.69 7.65
N LEU A 284 5.39 -9.49 7.40
CA LEU A 284 4.82 -8.15 7.31
C LEU A 284 4.85 -7.41 8.65
N LEU A 285 4.63 -8.09 9.78
CA LEU A 285 4.78 -7.50 11.10
C LEU A 285 6.19 -6.95 11.30
N ALA A 286 7.21 -7.77 11.04
CA ALA A 286 8.61 -7.35 11.19
C ALA A 286 8.99 -6.26 10.17
N TYR A 287 8.53 -6.39 8.90
CA TYR A 287 8.82 -5.43 7.83
C TYR A 287 8.25 -4.05 8.12
N VAL A 288 6.93 -3.96 8.38
CA VAL A 288 6.29 -2.67 8.65
C VAL A 288 6.83 -2.08 9.95
N GLY A 289 7.16 -2.94 10.92
CA GLY A 289 7.83 -2.52 12.14
C GLY A 289 9.22 -1.91 11.91
N VAL A 290 10.04 -2.48 11.02
CA VAL A 290 11.33 -1.88 10.60
C VAL A 290 11.09 -0.55 9.88
N GLU A 291 10.17 -0.52 8.92
CA GLU A 291 9.84 0.68 8.14
C GLU A 291 9.46 1.84 9.06
N VAL A 292 8.51 1.63 9.98
CA VAL A 292 8.03 2.68 10.87
C VAL A 292 9.01 2.99 12.01
N SER A 293 9.74 1.99 12.54
CA SER A 293 10.75 2.26 13.57
C SER A 293 11.92 3.07 13.02
N LEU A 294 12.42 2.73 11.84
CA LEU A 294 13.52 3.46 11.22
C LEU A 294 13.08 4.86 10.81
N GLY A 295 11.97 4.99 10.06
CA GLY A 295 11.42 6.28 9.64
C GLY A 295 11.03 7.18 10.81
N GLY A 296 10.55 6.58 11.92
CA GLY A 296 10.11 7.29 13.11
C GLY A 296 11.24 7.74 14.05
N TRP A 297 12.30 6.92 14.23
CA TRP A 297 13.35 7.22 15.20
C TRP A 297 14.62 7.78 14.58
N VAL A 298 14.78 7.77 13.25
CA VAL A 298 16.00 8.24 12.56
C VAL A 298 16.29 9.71 12.88
N VAL A 299 15.30 10.58 12.94
CA VAL A 299 15.50 12.01 13.24
C VAL A 299 16.08 12.20 14.63
N GLN A 300 15.50 11.52 15.62
CA GLN A 300 15.97 11.57 17.00
C GLN A 300 17.37 10.97 17.13
N PHE A 301 17.66 9.88 16.41
CA PHE A 301 19.00 9.30 16.35
C PHE A 301 20.03 10.28 15.76
N MET A 302 19.71 10.95 14.66
CA MET A 302 20.60 11.91 14.03
C MET A 302 20.88 13.12 14.92
N ILE A 303 19.87 13.60 15.66
CA ILE A 303 20.06 14.70 16.62
C ILE A 303 20.90 14.25 17.80
N ARG A 304 20.56 13.13 18.44
CA ARG A 304 21.16 12.72 19.73
C ARG A 304 22.49 11.98 19.60
N VAL A 305 22.71 11.24 18.52
CA VAL A 305 23.89 10.40 18.31
C VAL A 305 24.86 11.00 17.31
N ARG A 306 24.36 11.69 16.29
CA ARG A 306 25.20 12.34 15.27
C ARG A 306 25.38 13.84 15.49
N ASN A 307 24.77 14.41 16.56
CA ASN A 307 24.78 15.83 16.89
C ASN A 307 24.34 16.74 15.73
N ALA A 308 23.40 16.24 14.93
CA ALA A 308 22.87 16.98 13.81
C ALA A 308 21.88 18.07 14.25
N GLU A 309 21.84 19.19 13.51
CA GLU A 309 20.77 20.18 13.68
C GLU A 309 19.41 19.61 13.28
N ALA A 310 18.34 20.16 13.81
CA ALA A 310 16.98 19.65 13.64
C ALA A 310 16.56 19.56 12.16
N PHE A 311 16.90 20.56 11.33
CA PHE A 311 16.54 20.56 9.92
C PHE A 311 17.26 19.49 9.10
N PRO A 312 18.62 19.38 9.11
CA PRO A 312 19.31 18.28 8.44
C PRO A 312 18.88 16.90 8.94
N ALA A 313 18.63 16.74 10.23
CA ALA A 313 18.14 15.49 10.80
C ALA A 313 16.74 15.12 10.24
N GLY A 314 15.84 16.09 10.17
CA GLY A 314 14.52 15.93 9.54
C GLY A 314 14.63 15.51 8.07
N MET A 315 15.59 16.09 7.31
CA MET A 315 15.84 15.71 5.91
C MET A 315 16.30 14.26 5.75
N THR A 316 16.86 13.63 6.78
CA THR A 316 17.21 12.21 6.75
C THR A 316 15.96 11.32 6.68
N SER A 317 14.90 11.66 7.45
CA SER A 317 13.61 10.96 7.37
C SER A 317 12.96 11.16 6.00
N VAL A 318 13.03 12.37 5.44
CA VAL A 318 12.57 12.64 4.06
C VAL A 318 13.31 11.75 3.05
N GLY A 319 14.63 11.65 3.17
CA GLY A 319 15.46 10.78 2.34
C GLY A 319 15.06 9.32 2.44
N PHE A 320 14.75 8.83 3.63
CA PHE A 320 14.27 7.47 3.85
C PHE A 320 12.94 7.19 3.13
N TRP A 321 11.93 8.05 3.32
CA TRP A 321 10.61 7.87 2.70
C TRP A 321 10.65 8.07 1.17
N LEU A 322 11.49 8.99 0.70
CA LEU A 322 11.74 9.16 -0.74
C LEU A 322 12.42 7.93 -1.32
N GLY A 323 13.44 7.40 -0.64
CA GLY A 323 14.10 6.16 -1.02
C GLY A 323 13.11 5.00 -1.12
N LEU A 324 12.25 4.83 -0.13
CA LEU A 324 11.22 3.79 -0.08
C LEU A 324 10.24 3.92 -1.27
N THR A 325 9.83 5.13 -1.60
CA THR A 325 8.98 5.42 -2.75
C THR A 325 9.66 5.07 -4.07
N LEU A 326 10.89 5.55 -4.27
CA LEU A 326 11.67 5.26 -5.48
C LEU A 326 11.97 3.76 -5.58
N GLY A 327 12.23 3.10 -4.45
CA GLY A 327 12.41 1.65 -4.39
C GLY A 327 11.17 0.89 -4.82
N ARG A 328 9.98 1.27 -4.34
CA ARG A 328 8.70 0.69 -4.79
C ARG A 328 8.48 0.87 -6.29
N ALA A 329 8.77 2.06 -6.81
CA ALA A 329 8.60 2.36 -8.22
C ALA A 329 9.64 1.62 -9.10
N ILE A 330 10.94 1.76 -8.83
CA ILE A 330 12.02 1.24 -9.68
C ILE A 330 12.19 -0.26 -9.52
N LEU A 331 12.33 -0.74 -8.27
CA LEU A 331 12.53 -2.16 -8.00
C LEU A 331 11.25 -2.98 -8.23
N GLY A 332 10.08 -2.34 -8.28
CA GLY A 332 8.84 -2.96 -8.73
C GLY A 332 8.94 -3.53 -10.14
N PHE A 333 9.67 -2.87 -11.05
CA PHE A 333 9.96 -3.38 -12.40
C PHE A 333 11.12 -4.39 -12.42
N VAL A 334 12.10 -4.25 -11.54
CA VAL A 334 13.28 -5.14 -11.48
C VAL A 334 12.93 -6.47 -10.82
N THR A 335 12.10 -6.46 -9.79
CA THR A 335 11.73 -7.65 -9.01
C THR A 335 11.14 -8.79 -9.86
N PRO A 336 10.23 -8.56 -10.82
CA PRO A 336 9.74 -9.62 -11.70
C PRO A 336 10.83 -10.23 -12.59
N LEU A 337 11.83 -9.44 -13.03
CA LEU A 337 12.93 -9.90 -13.88
C LEU A 337 13.87 -10.87 -13.14
N LEU A 338 14.18 -10.57 -11.89
CA LEU A 338 15.01 -11.41 -11.02
C LEU A 338 14.23 -12.61 -10.45
N GLY A 339 12.91 -12.50 -10.41
CA GLY A 339 12.04 -13.38 -9.64
C GLY A 339 11.96 -12.98 -8.18
N VAL A 340 10.71 -12.88 -7.65
CA VAL A 340 10.39 -12.32 -6.33
C VAL A 340 11.23 -12.92 -5.20
N LYS A 341 11.46 -14.26 -5.21
CA LYS A 341 12.20 -14.94 -4.16
C LYS A 341 13.68 -14.51 -4.11
N VAL A 342 14.32 -14.40 -5.27
CA VAL A 342 15.72 -14.01 -5.40
C VAL A 342 15.88 -12.52 -5.12
N ALA A 343 15.00 -11.69 -5.66
CA ALA A 343 15.06 -10.24 -5.48
C ALA A 343 15.05 -9.85 -3.99
N VAL A 344 14.09 -10.35 -3.20
CA VAL A 344 14.02 -10.06 -1.75
C VAL A 344 15.22 -10.63 -1.00
N ALA A 345 15.71 -11.82 -1.39
CA ALA A 345 16.92 -12.43 -0.80
C ALA A 345 18.20 -11.61 -1.10
N LEU A 346 18.20 -10.74 -2.10
CA LEU A 346 19.28 -9.80 -2.39
C LEU A 346 19.06 -8.44 -1.72
N TYR A 347 17.82 -7.94 -1.67
CA TYR A 347 17.51 -6.62 -1.10
C TYR A 347 17.73 -6.60 0.42
N LEU A 348 17.37 -7.65 1.14
CA LEU A 348 17.55 -7.71 2.59
C LEU A 348 19.02 -7.67 3.03
N PRO A 349 19.96 -8.48 2.48
CA PRO A 349 21.37 -8.35 2.79
C PRO A 349 21.96 -6.98 2.40
N ALA A 350 21.52 -6.39 1.28
CA ALA A 350 21.92 -5.03 0.89
C ALA A 350 21.48 -4.00 1.95
N THR A 351 20.23 -4.10 2.43
CA THR A 351 19.73 -3.26 3.52
C THR A 351 20.50 -3.48 4.81
N MET A 352 20.84 -4.72 5.17
CA MET A 352 21.67 -5.04 6.36
C MET A 352 23.06 -4.44 6.26
N ALA A 353 23.69 -4.48 5.08
CA ALA A 353 24.99 -3.85 4.85
C ALA A 353 24.90 -2.32 5.02
N LEU A 354 23.86 -1.70 4.50
CA LEU A 354 23.62 -0.26 4.69
C LEU A 354 23.32 0.09 6.15
N GLU A 355 22.62 -0.79 6.90
CA GLU A 355 22.41 -0.62 8.34
C GLU A 355 23.73 -0.65 9.10
N LEU A 356 24.64 -1.56 8.76
CA LEU A 356 25.98 -1.58 9.34
C LEU A 356 26.77 -0.32 9.00
N VAL A 357 26.69 0.20 7.78
CA VAL A 357 27.29 1.49 7.40
C VAL A 357 26.70 2.62 8.24
N PHE A 358 25.37 2.69 8.36
CA PHE A 358 24.67 3.68 9.16
C PHE A 358 25.07 3.59 10.64
N TRP A 359 25.23 2.39 11.19
CA TRP A 359 25.63 2.17 12.58
C TRP A 359 27.07 2.57 12.84
N LEU A 360 28.00 2.02 12.03
CA LEU A 360 29.47 2.07 12.33
C LEU A 360 30.15 3.33 11.83
N VAL A 361 29.60 4.03 10.82
CA VAL A 361 30.20 5.24 10.27
C VAL A 361 29.52 6.47 10.90
N PRO A 362 30.25 7.24 11.75
CA PRO A 362 29.63 8.34 12.49
C PRO A 362 29.39 9.61 11.69
N GLN A 363 29.70 9.60 10.40
CA GLN A 363 29.61 10.76 9.52
C GLN A 363 28.14 11.02 9.10
N PHE A 364 27.64 12.25 9.30
CA PHE A 364 26.25 12.62 9.04
C PHE A 364 25.80 12.29 7.62
N TYR A 365 26.53 12.74 6.59
CA TYR A 365 26.12 12.52 5.19
C TYR A 365 26.13 11.05 4.80
N VAL A 366 27.09 10.27 5.28
CA VAL A 366 27.13 8.81 5.04
C VAL A 366 25.93 8.14 5.70
N SER A 367 25.59 8.53 6.93
CA SER A 367 24.41 8.05 7.64
C SER A 367 23.12 8.39 6.88
N ALA A 368 22.98 9.64 6.40
CA ALA A 368 21.77 10.09 5.68
C ALA A 368 21.59 9.34 4.34
N VAL A 369 22.68 9.16 3.58
CA VAL A 369 22.67 8.40 2.33
C VAL A 369 22.36 6.92 2.56
N ALA A 370 23.00 6.31 3.57
CA ALA A 370 22.75 4.91 3.92
C ALA A 370 21.26 4.67 4.24
N VAL A 371 20.65 5.55 5.06
CA VAL A 371 19.24 5.46 5.44
C VAL A 371 18.31 5.64 4.21
N ALA A 372 18.64 6.55 3.30
CA ALA A 372 17.85 6.74 2.07
C ALA A 372 17.88 5.47 1.18
N PHE A 373 19.06 4.84 1.03
CA PHE A 373 19.17 3.58 0.30
C PHE A 373 18.59 2.38 1.04
N GLN A 374 18.55 2.38 2.38
CA GLN A 374 17.78 1.39 3.13
C GLN A 374 16.30 1.46 2.75
N GLY A 375 15.70 2.67 2.77
CA GLY A 375 14.36 2.88 2.29
C GLY A 375 14.17 2.30 0.88
N PHE A 376 15.08 2.59 -0.05
CA PHE A 376 15.02 2.11 -1.43
C PHE A 376 14.94 0.58 -1.53
N PHE A 377 15.78 -0.16 -0.80
CA PHE A 377 15.79 -1.62 -0.88
C PHE A 377 14.66 -2.29 -0.11
N ILE A 378 14.15 -1.70 0.96
CA ILE A 378 12.98 -2.26 1.66
C ILE A 378 11.65 -1.92 0.98
N GLY A 379 11.60 -0.87 0.13
CA GLY A 379 10.37 -0.44 -0.53
C GLY A 379 9.54 -1.53 -1.20
N PRO A 380 10.12 -2.43 -2.01
CA PRO A 380 9.38 -3.47 -2.72
C PRO A 380 8.95 -4.66 -1.85
N LEU A 381 9.32 -4.74 -0.57
CA LEU A 381 9.11 -5.95 0.25
C LEU A 381 7.62 -6.24 0.51
N PHE A 382 6.79 -5.21 0.77
CA PHE A 382 5.35 -5.40 0.95
C PHE A 382 4.67 -5.98 -0.31
N PRO A 383 4.80 -5.35 -1.50
CA PRO A 383 4.29 -5.93 -2.73
C PRO A 383 4.83 -7.33 -3.02
N ALA A 384 6.09 -7.59 -2.69
CA ALA A 384 6.72 -8.89 -2.89
C ALA A 384 6.03 -10.01 -2.09
N VAL A 385 5.65 -9.74 -0.83
CA VAL A 385 4.88 -10.69 0.00
C VAL A 385 3.50 -10.94 -0.59
N VAL A 386 2.80 -9.91 -1.05
CA VAL A 386 1.49 -10.06 -1.70
C VAL A 386 1.61 -10.95 -2.93
N ILE A 387 2.58 -10.68 -3.81
CA ILE A 387 2.84 -11.49 -5.01
C ILE A 387 3.23 -12.94 -4.63
N ALA A 388 4.06 -13.12 -3.59
CA ALA A 388 4.44 -14.45 -3.12
C ALA A 388 3.20 -15.23 -2.63
N THR A 389 2.33 -14.59 -1.86
CA THR A 389 1.07 -15.16 -1.36
C THR A 389 0.17 -15.62 -2.51
N THR A 390 -0.03 -14.77 -3.53
CA THR A 390 -0.87 -15.11 -4.70
C THR A 390 -0.32 -16.25 -5.56
N LYS A 391 1.00 -16.45 -5.52
CA LYS A 391 1.65 -17.56 -6.25
C LYS A 391 1.69 -18.88 -5.46
N MET A 392 1.60 -18.83 -4.14
CA MET A 392 1.71 -20.01 -3.27
C MET A 392 0.35 -20.54 -2.79
N LEU A 393 -0.70 -19.72 -2.83
CA LEU A 393 -2.02 -20.09 -2.33
C LEU A 393 -3.07 -20.11 -3.45
N PRO A 394 -4.14 -20.92 -3.30
CA PRO A 394 -5.30 -20.91 -4.20
C PRO A 394 -6.03 -19.56 -4.17
N LYS A 395 -6.66 -19.19 -5.29
CA LYS A 395 -7.32 -17.88 -5.46
C LYS A 395 -8.33 -17.53 -4.35
N HIS A 396 -9.13 -18.51 -3.91
CA HIS A 396 -10.15 -18.31 -2.87
C HIS A 396 -9.59 -17.95 -1.48
N LEU A 397 -8.27 -18.15 -1.23
CA LEU A 397 -7.60 -17.80 0.02
C LEU A 397 -6.84 -16.46 -0.05
N HIS A 398 -6.70 -15.86 -1.25
CA HIS A 398 -5.87 -14.67 -1.43
C HIS A 398 -6.34 -13.52 -0.55
N VAL A 399 -7.64 -13.17 -0.62
CA VAL A 399 -8.21 -12.04 0.13
C VAL A 399 -8.04 -12.23 1.64
N SER A 400 -8.39 -13.42 2.13
CA SER A 400 -8.29 -13.73 3.55
C SER A 400 -6.84 -13.70 4.07
N THR A 401 -5.91 -14.29 3.32
CA THR A 401 -4.49 -14.33 3.72
C THR A 401 -3.83 -12.97 3.64
N ILE A 402 -4.03 -12.24 2.54
CA ILE A 402 -3.42 -10.92 2.35
C ILE A 402 -3.99 -9.93 3.37
N GLY A 403 -5.31 -9.94 3.58
CA GLY A 403 -5.95 -9.09 4.58
C GLY A 403 -5.47 -9.36 6.00
N PHE A 404 -5.35 -10.64 6.40
CA PHE A 404 -4.81 -11.02 7.70
C PHE A 404 -3.34 -10.60 7.85
N ALA A 405 -2.50 -10.89 6.86
CA ALA A 405 -1.09 -10.55 6.91
C ALA A 405 -0.85 -9.03 6.94
N ALA A 406 -1.66 -8.24 6.20
CA ALA A 406 -1.60 -6.78 6.22
C ALA A 406 -2.03 -6.20 7.58
N ALA A 407 -3.10 -6.73 8.18
CA ALA A 407 -3.53 -6.33 9.53
C ALA A 407 -2.46 -6.63 10.59
N PHE A 408 -1.80 -7.80 10.47
CA PHE A 408 -0.67 -8.15 11.32
C PHE A 408 0.53 -7.22 11.11
N GLY A 409 0.78 -6.81 9.86
CA GLY A 409 1.77 -5.79 9.50
C GLY A 409 1.48 -4.45 10.18
N GLY A 410 0.23 -4.00 10.16
CA GLY A 410 -0.20 -2.78 10.86
C GLY A 410 0.09 -2.81 12.36
N SER A 411 -0.02 -3.97 13.02
CA SER A 411 0.39 -4.10 14.43
C SER A 411 1.90 -3.89 14.63
N GLY A 412 2.71 -4.31 13.67
CA GLY A 412 4.16 -4.06 13.66
C GLY A 412 4.51 -2.58 13.63
N ALA A 413 3.75 -1.78 12.85
CA ALA A 413 3.91 -0.33 12.78
C ALA A 413 3.73 0.39 14.12
N ALA A 414 2.95 -0.19 15.02
CA ALA A 414 2.70 0.39 16.34
C ALA A 414 3.63 -0.16 17.41
N VAL A 415 3.70 -1.48 17.51
CA VAL A 415 4.36 -2.16 18.62
C VAL A 415 5.89 -2.01 18.56
N LEU A 416 6.49 -2.12 17.36
CA LEU A 416 7.95 -2.11 17.26
C LEU A 416 8.54 -0.72 17.49
N PRO A 417 8.05 0.41 16.90
CA PRO A 417 8.59 1.72 17.22
C PRO A 417 8.32 2.15 18.67
N PHE A 418 7.18 1.72 19.26
CA PHE A 418 6.95 1.89 20.69
C PHE A 418 7.98 1.13 21.54
N ALA A 419 8.27 -0.12 21.20
CA ALA A 419 9.29 -0.92 21.89
C ALA A 419 10.69 -0.30 21.77
N VAL A 420 11.04 0.25 20.60
CA VAL A 420 12.28 1.02 20.41
C VAL A 420 12.32 2.20 21.38
N GLY A 421 11.23 2.97 21.50
CA GLY A 421 11.12 4.10 22.44
C GLY A 421 11.27 3.67 23.90
N ALA A 422 10.63 2.57 24.29
CA ALA A 422 10.71 2.02 25.64
C ALA A 422 12.15 1.57 25.99
N ILE A 423 12.85 0.92 25.05
CA ILE A 423 14.25 0.50 25.25
C ILE A 423 15.18 1.73 25.22
N ALA A 424 14.93 2.69 24.33
CA ALA A 424 15.69 3.92 24.21
C ALA A 424 15.62 4.77 25.49
N GLN A 425 14.53 4.70 26.26
CA GLN A 425 14.41 5.35 27.56
C GLN A 425 15.51 4.92 28.55
N ALA A 426 15.87 3.63 28.54
CA ALA A 426 16.86 3.07 29.46
C ALA A 426 18.29 3.12 28.92
N LYS A 427 18.47 3.01 27.59
CA LYS A 427 19.79 2.79 26.97
C LYS A 427 20.17 3.86 25.93
N GLY A 428 19.32 4.87 25.72
CA GLY A 428 19.49 5.89 24.69
C GLY A 428 19.07 5.41 23.29
N VAL A 429 18.91 6.36 22.38
CA VAL A 429 18.38 6.12 21.00
C VAL A 429 19.33 5.28 20.14
N GLN A 430 20.59 5.11 20.56
CA GLN A 430 21.58 4.24 19.90
C GLN A 430 21.15 2.76 19.80
N VAL A 431 20.15 2.33 20.60
CA VAL A 431 19.58 0.97 20.52
C VAL A 431 18.82 0.71 19.21
N LEU A 432 18.49 1.78 18.47
CA LEU A 432 17.79 1.67 17.19
C LEU A 432 18.54 0.72 16.24
N GLN A 433 19.84 0.91 16.08
CA GLN A 433 20.65 0.16 15.11
C GLN A 433 20.67 -1.35 15.34
N PRO A 434 21.04 -1.87 16.53
CA PRO A 434 21.04 -3.31 16.76
C PRO A 434 19.64 -3.92 16.67
N ILE A 435 18.58 -3.17 17.03
CA ILE A 435 17.19 -3.64 16.91
C ILE A 435 16.83 -3.78 15.43
N ILE A 436 17.09 -2.75 14.61
CA ILE A 436 16.80 -2.78 13.17
C ILE A 436 17.58 -3.91 12.49
N LEU A 437 18.86 -4.07 12.78
CA LEU A 437 19.68 -5.13 12.20
C LEU A 437 19.14 -6.53 12.57
N ALA A 438 18.73 -6.75 13.82
CA ALA A 438 18.13 -8.00 14.28
C ALA A 438 16.79 -8.29 13.57
N LEU A 439 15.97 -7.26 13.38
CA LEU A 439 14.71 -7.40 12.64
C LEU A 439 14.94 -7.69 11.15
N LEU A 440 15.92 -7.05 10.50
CA LEU A 440 16.30 -7.35 9.12
C LEU A 440 16.81 -8.78 8.96
N ALA A 441 17.61 -9.27 9.91
CA ALA A 441 18.06 -10.66 9.93
C ALA A 441 16.88 -11.63 10.11
N THR A 442 15.91 -11.28 10.97
CA THR A 442 14.66 -12.04 11.16
C THR A 442 13.83 -12.06 9.86
N LEU A 443 13.71 -10.94 9.16
CA LEU A 443 13.05 -10.86 7.86
C LEU A 443 13.70 -11.79 6.84
N LEU A 444 15.02 -11.77 6.76
CA LEU A 444 15.76 -12.67 5.85
C LEU A 444 15.50 -14.14 6.19
N ALA A 445 15.55 -14.51 7.46
CA ALA A 445 15.26 -15.86 7.91
C ALA A 445 13.83 -16.30 7.57
N LEU A 446 12.82 -15.46 7.87
CA LEU A 446 11.42 -15.72 7.53
C LEU A 446 11.23 -15.88 6.02
N TRP A 447 11.88 -15.03 5.20
CA TRP A 447 11.82 -15.11 3.75
C TRP A 447 12.40 -16.41 3.19
N LEU A 448 13.52 -16.84 3.72
CA LEU A 448 14.16 -18.10 3.33
C LEU A 448 13.33 -19.33 3.73
N CYS A 449 12.59 -19.24 4.85
CA CYS A 449 11.66 -20.30 5.31
C CYS A 449 10.39 -20.44 4.45
N LEU A 450 10.04 -19.45 3.63
CA LEU A 450 8.92 -19.55 2.70
C LEU A 450 9.17 -20.68 1.68
N PRO A 451 8.14 -21.46 1.29
CA PRO A 451 8.26 -22.48 0.25
C PRO A 451 8.77 -21.92 -1.08
N ARG A 452 9.31 -22.79 -1.93
CA ARG A 452 9.73 -22.38 -3.27
C ARG A 452 8.51 -21.91 -4.06
N ILE A 453 8.60 -20.70 -4.62
CA ILE A 453 7.57 -20.15 -5.50
C ILE A 453 7.72 -20.88 -6.83
N GLY A 454 6.77 -21.76 -7.15
CA GLY A 454 6.77 -22.49 -8.41
C GLY A 454 6.75 -21.53 -9.60
N LYS A 455 7.60 -21.74 -10.62
CA LYS A 455 7.37 -21.14 -11.94
C LYS A 455 6.05 -21.72 -12.45
N LYS A 456 5.02 -20.85 -12.67
CA LYS A 456 3.90 -21.27 -13.50
C LYS A 456 4.49 -21.76 -14.82
N ARG A 457 4.28 -23.02 -15.16
CA ARG A 457 4.39 -23.48 -16.56
C ARG A 457 3.17 -22.87 -17.25
N ASP A 458 3.42 -21.88 -18.10
CA ASP A 458 2.44 -21.34 -19.04
C ASP A 458 2.06 -22.45 -20.05
#